data_bddcb952a2dc876c8e6d61ffc7bcdf2d
#
_entry.id   bddcb952a2dc876c8e6d61ffc7bcdf2d
#
_cell.length_a   1.000
_cell.length_b   1.000
_cell.length_c   1.000
_cell.angle_alpha   90.00
_cell.angle_beta   90.00
_cell.angle_gamma   90.00
#
_symmetry.space_group_name_H-M   'P 1'
#
loop_
_entity.id
_entity.type
_entity.pdbx_description
1 polymer ?
#
loop_
_entity_poly.entity_id
_entity_poly.type
_entity_poly.pdbx_seq_one_letter_code
_entity_poly.pdbx_strand_id
1 'polypeptide(L)'
;MAAVSDLELNDEYWMRHALTLAKRAWEEGEVPVGAVLVHNNQVIGEGWNRPIGRHDPTAHAEIMALRQGGLVLQNYRLIDATLYVTLEPCVMCAGAMVHSRIAR
;
A
#
# COMPACT_ATOMS: atom_id res chain seq x y z
N MET A 1 16.97 -15.03 15.58
CA MET A 1 17.91 -13.91 15.41
C MET A 1 17.15 -12.64 15.11
N ALA A 2 16.80 -11.93 16.18
CA ALA A 2 16.01 -10.70 16.06
C ALA A 2 16.68 -9.65 15.18
N ALA A 3 18.01 -9.49 15.30
CA ALA A 3 18.75 -8.50 14.53
C ALA A 3 18.67 -8.73 13.02
N VAL A 4 18.66 -10.01 12.60
CA VAL A 4 18.53 -10.35 11.17
C VAL A 4 17.14 -9.99 10.67
N SER A 5 16.11 -10.30 11.47
CA SER A 5 14.73 -9.96 11.11
C SER A 5 14.53 -8.46 10.99
N ASP A 6 15.11 -7.69 11.92
CA ASP A 6 15.00 -6.23 11.88
C ASP A 6 15.68 -5.65 10.64
N LEU A 7 16.82 -6.22 10.22
CA LEU A 7 17.51 -5.79 9.01
C LEU A 7 16.69 -6.10 7.76
N GLU A 8 15.94 -7.20 7.77
CA GLU A 8 15.10 -7.58 6.63
C GLU A 8 13.83 -6.74 6.51
N LEU A 9 13.34 -6.17 7.62
CA LEU A 9 12.14 -5.34 7.64
C LEU A 9 12.48 -3.87 7.44
N ASN A 10 13.27 -3.57 6.41
CA ASN A 10 13.63 -2.21 6.02
C ASN A 10 12.81 -1.75 4.81
N ASP A 11 13.06 -0.54 4.35
CA ASP A 11 12.34 0.04 3.22
C ASP A 11 12.46 -0.83 1.95
N GLU A 12 13.64 -1.39 1.71
CA GLU A 12 13.86 -2.25 0.55
C GLU A 12 12.99 -3.50 0.62
N TYR A 13 12.88 -4.11 1.77
CA TYR A 13 12.03 -5.28 1.99
C TYR A 13 10.58 -4.96 1.63
N TRP A 14 10.07 -3.84 2.14
CA TRP A 14 8.68 -3.46 1.89
C TRP A 14 8.45 -3.06 0.43
N MET A 15 9.42 -2.43 -0.22
CA MET A 15 9.31 -2.12 -1.65
C MET A 15 9.26 -3.39 -2.48
N ARG A 16 10.05 -4.42 -2.13
CA ARG A 16 9.96 -5.72 -2.81
C ARG A 16 8.60 -6.35 -2.64
N HIS A 17 8.01 -6.22 -1.46
CA HIS A 17 6.66 -6.72 -1.21
C HIS A 17 5.65 -5.99 -2.10
N ALA A 18 5.76 -4.67 -2.19
CA ALA A 18 4.91 -3.88 -3.09
C ALA A 18 5.05 -4.32 -4.55
N LEU A 19 6.27 -4.66 -4.98
CA LEU A 19 6.51 -5.16 -6.33
C LEU A 19 5.82 -6.50 -6.59
N THR A 20 5.73 -7.37 -5.60
CA THR A 20 4.99 -8.63 -5.77
C THR A 20 3.50 -8.37 -5.98
N LEU A 21 2.96 -7.34 -5.34
CA LEU A 21 1.56 -6.94 -5.54
C LEU A 21 1.36 -6.31 -6.93
N ALA A 22 2.34 -5.55 -7.41
CA ALA A 22 2.31 -5.02 -8.77
C ALA A 22 2.25 -6.15 -9.80
N LYS A 23 3.02 -7.21 -9.58
CA LYS A 23 2.98 -8.39 -10.45
C LYS A 23 1.60 -9.02 -10.46
N ARG A 24 0.94 -9.05 -9.31
CA ARG A 24 -0.43 -9.57 -9.20
C ARG A 24 -1.40 -8.77 -10.06
N ALA A 25 -1.29 -7.44 -10.06
CA ALA A 25 -2.09 -6.59 -10.93
C ALA A 25 -1.83 -6.93 -12.40
N TRP A 26 -0.58 -7.09 -12.77
CA TRP A 26 -0.20 -7.45 -14.14
C TRP A 26 -0.84 -8.77 -14.56
N GLU A 27 -0.83 -9.77 -13.67
CA GLU A 27 -1.43 -11.07 -13.95
C GLU A 27 -2.94 -11.00 -14.11
N GLU A 28 -3.58 -9.99 -13.53
CA GLU A 28 -5.01 -9.76 -13.66
C GLU A 28 -5.37 -8.85 -14.85
N GLY A 29 -4.39 -8.47 -15.67
CA GLY A 29 -4.64 -7.61 -16.81
C GLY A 29 -4.75 -6.13 -16.45
N GLU A 30 -4.29 -5.73 -15.28
CA GLU A 30 -4.33 -4.34 -14.80
C GLU A 30 -2.96 -3.68 -14.94
N VAL A 31 -2.91 -2.37 -14.81
CA VAL A 31 -1.64 -1.64 -14.76
C VAL A 31 -0.85 -2.12 -13.53
N PRO A 32 0.44 -2.49 -13.69
CA PRO A 32 1.20 -3.14 -12.61
C PRO A 32 1.66 -2.15 -11.54
N VAL A 33 0.77 -1.82 -10.62
CA VAL A 33 1.07 -0.97 -9.47
C VAL A 33 0.70 -1.74 -8.21
N GLY A 34 1.61 -1.75 -7.25
CA GLY A 34 1.39 -2.37 -5.94
C GLY A 34 1.70 -1.39 -4.83
N ALA A 35 1.02 -1.53 -3.71
CA ALA A 35 1.19 -0.69 -2.53
C ALA A 35 1.06 -1.50 -1.25
N VAL A 36 1.89 -1.16 -0.26
CA VAL A 36 1.89 -1.78 1.06
C VAL A 36 1.87 -0.68 2.10
N LEU A 37 0.95 -0.77 3.04
CA LEU A 37 0.89 0.15 4.18
C LEU A 37 1.40 -0.60 5.41
N VAL A 38 2.41 -0.03 6.07
CA VAL A 38 3.12 -0.67 7.19
C VAL A 38 3.00 0.19 8.44
N HIS A 39 2.69 -0.45 9.56
CA HIS A 39 2.58 0.19 10.86
C HIS A 39 3.22 -0.73 11.90
N ASN A 40 4.20 -0.20 12.65
CA ASN A 40 4.94 -0.99 13.65
C ASN A 40 5.51 -2.28 13.06
N ASN A 41 6.15 -2.19 11.90
CA ASN A 41 6.74 -3.33 11.19
C ASN A 41 5.74 -4.43 10.83
N GLN A 42 4.46 -4.08 10.73
CA GLN A 42 3.42 -5.01 10.33
C GLN A 42 2.64 -4.44 9.15
N VAL A 43 2.33 -5.30 8.20
CA VAL A 43 1.47 -4.92 7.08
C VAL A 43 0.04 -4.77 7.60
N ILE A 44 -0.53 -3.57 7.43
CA ILE A 44 -1.92 -3.31 7.78
C ILE A 44 -2.78 -3.07 6.54
N GLY A 45 -2.16 -2.91 5.39
CA GLY A 45 -2.89 -2.75 4.14
C GLY A 45 -2.04 -3.16 2.96
N GLU A 46 -2.68 -3.84 2.01
CA GLU A 46 -2.06 -4.24 0.75
C GLU A 46 -3.00 -3.86 -0.38
N GLY A 47 -2.44 -3.41 -1.49
CA GLY A 47 -3.26 -3.07 -2.64
C GLY A 47 -2.52 -3.28 -3.94
N TRP A 48 -3.26 -3.59 -4.97
CA TRP A 48 -2.77 -3.57 -6.34
C TRP A 48 -3.88 -3.03 -7.22
N ASN A 49 -3.49 -2.45 -8.35
CA ASN A 49 -4.44 -1.81 -9.25
C ASN A 49 -5.50 -2.81 -9.71
N ARG A 50 -6.77 -2.47 -9.52
CA ARG A 50 -7.90 -3.32 -9.89
C ARG A 50 -9.11 -2.54 -10.42
N PRO A 51 -8.93 -1.38 -11.12
CA PRO A 51 -10.10 -0.63 -11.60
C PRO A 51 -11.01 -1.45 -12.52
N ILE A 52 -10.42 -2.25 -13.42
CA ILE A 52 -11.18 -3.06 -14.36
C ILE A 52 -11.90 -4.19 -13.64
N GLY A 53 -11.15 -4.98 -12.87
CA GLY A 53 -11.69 -6.16 -12.20
C GLY A 53 -12.76 -5.84 -11.16
N ARG A 54 -12.66 -4.68 -10.51
CA ARG A 54 -13.62 -4.26 -9.50
C ARG A 54 -14.69 -3.29 -10.04
N HIS A 55 -14.62 -2.93 -11.30
CA HIS A 55 -15.52 -1.92 -11.89
C HIS A 55 -15.51 -0.63 -11.06
N ASP A 56 -14.34 -0.23 -10.60
CA ASP A 56 -14.17 0.90 -9.68
C ASP A 56 -13.03 1.79 -10.16
N PRO A 57 -13.31 2.99 -10.67
CA PRO A 57 -12.26 3.89 -11.17
C PRO A 57 -11.30 4.36 -10.07
N THR A 58 -11.67 4.21 -8.80
CA THR A 58 -10.81 4.60 -7.69
C THR A 58 -9.99 3.44 -7.12
N ALA A 59 -10.09 2.22 -7.70
CA ALA A 59 -9.40 1.04 -7.18
C ALA A 59 -7.92 1.03 -7.57
N HIS A 60 -7.21 2.11 -7.29
CA HIS A 60 -5.77 2.19 -7.39
C HIS A 60 -5.13 1.47 -6.19
N ALA A 61 -3.91 0.97 -6.38
CA ALA A 61 -3.20 0.22 -5.36
C ALA A 61 -3.16 0.95 -4.02
N GLU A 62 -2.82 2.25 -4.05
CA GLU A 62 -2.71 3.08 -2.84
C GLU A 62 -4.05 3.18 -2.10
N ILE A 63 -5.13 3.44 -2.84
CA ILE A 63 -6.47 3.54 -2.24
C ILE A 63 -6.86 2.22 -1.59
N MET A 64 -6.59 1.10 -2.26
CA MET A 64 -6.90 -0.22 -1.71
C MET A 64 -6.15 -0.47 -0.41
N ALA A 65 -4.85 -0.14 -0.38
CA ALA A 65 -4.03 -0.31 0.81
C ALA A 65 -4.52 0.59 1.97
N LEU A 66 -4.83 1.85 1.68
CA LEU A 66 -5.31 2.78 2.69
C LEU A 66 -6.66 2.35 3.28
N ARG A 67 -7.58 1.88 2.44
CA ARG A 67 -8.88 1.37 2.90
C ARG A 67 -8.71 0.20 3.85
N GLN A 68 -7.87 -0.76 3.49
CA GLN A 68 -7.62 -1.91 4.35
C GLN A 68 -6.98 -1.49 5.66
N GLY A 69 -6.01 -0.58 5.62
CA GLY A 69 -5.36 -0.06 6.81
C GLY A 69 -6.34 0.61 7.75
N GLY A 70 -7.27 1.40 7.22
CA GLY A 70 -8.31 2.04 8.01
C GLY A 70 -9.20 1.02 8.73
N LEU A 71 -9.55 -0.07 8.05
CA LEU A 71 -10.34 -1.13 8.66
C LEU A 71 -9.55 -1.85 9.76
N VAL A 72 -8.27 -2.13 9.54
CA VAL A 72 -7.43 -2.83 10.52
C VAL A 72 -7.25 -1.97 11.77
N LEU A 73 -6.95 -0.68 11.62
CA LEU A 73 -6.75 0.22 12.75
C LEU A 73 -8.06 0.76 13.32
N GLN A 74 -9.18 0.54 12.62
CA GLN A 74 -10.49 1.09 12.98
C GLN A 74 -10.42 2.62 13.16
N ASN A 75 -9.72 3.29 12.23
CA ASN A 75 -9.50 4.71 12.27
C ASN A 75 -9.26 5.22 10.86
N TYR A 76 -9.80 6.40 10.52
CA TYR A 76 -9.51 7.01 9.22
C TYR A 76 -8.13 7.69 9.20
N ARG A 77 -7.54 7.96 10.37
CA ARG A 77 -6.20 8.51 10.49
C ARG A 77 -5.22 7.36 10.68
N LEU A 78 -4.29 7.24 9.74
CA LEU A 78 -3.29 6.16 9.73
C LEU A 78 -1.95 6.70 10.22
N ILE A 79 -1.96 7.26 11.43
CA ILE A 79 -0.79 7.92 12.04
C ILE A 79 0.33 6.89 12.23
N ASP A 80 1.57 7.33 11.97
CA ASP A 80 2.79 6.51 12.08
C ASP A 80 2.84 5.34 11.09
N ALA A 81 1.96 5.33 10.09
CA ALA A 81 2.03 4.34 9.02
C ALA A 81 2.90 4.86 7.86
N THR A 82 3.56 3.94 7.18
CA THR A 82 4.36 4.22 5.99
C THR A 82 3.75 3.51 4.79
N LEU A 83 3.56 4.23 3.70
CA LEU A 83 3.05 3.66 2.46
C LEU A 83 4.19 3.47 1.47
N TYR A 84 4.35 2.24 1.01
CA TYR A 84 5.30 1.88 -0.04
C TYR A 84 4.52 1.61 -1.31
N VAL A 85 4.84 2.32 -2.38
CA VAL A 85 4.14 2.19 -3.64
C VAL A 85 5.16 2.14 -4.79
N THR A 86 4.86 1.34 -5.82
CA THR A 86 5.80 1.11 -6.92
C THR A 86 5.78 2.16 -8.00
N LEU A 87 4.81 3.09 -7.94
CA LEU A 87 4.67 4.19 -8.90
C LEU A 87 4.21 5.44 -8.14
N GLU A 88 4.59 6.63 -8.64
CA GLU A 88 4.16 7.87 -8.02
C GLU A 88 2.63 7.95 -7.96
N PRO A 89 2.07 8.35 -6.80
CA PRO A 89 0.63 8.46 -6.67
C PRO A 89 0.07 9.59 -7.53
N CYS A 90 -1.13 9.36 -8.08
CA CYS A 90 -1.86 10.39 -8.80
C CYS A 90 -2.47 11.40 -7.79
N VAL A 91 -3.11 12.45 -8.31
CA VAL A 91 -3.72 13.49 -7.46
C VAL A 91 -4.73 12.90 -6.48
N MET A 92 -5.56 11.95 -6.92
CA MET A 92 -6.54 11.29 -6.06
C MET A 92 -5.85 10.56 -4.91
N CYS A 93 -4.82 9.76 -5.20
CA CYS A 93 -4.12 8.98 -4.18
C CYS A 93 -3.32 9.90 -3.26
N ALA A 94 -2.68 10.94 -3.78
CA ALA A 94 -1.96 11.91 -2.97
C ALA A 94 -2.90 12.60 -1.99
N GLY A 95 -4.09 12.98 -2.44
CA GLY A 95 -5.10 13.58 -1.57
C GLY A 95 -5.56 12.62 -0.47
N ALA A 96 -5.78 11.34 -0.83
CA ALA A 96 -6.16 10.33 0.15
C ALA A 96 -5.07 10.13 1.20
N MET A 97 -3.80 10.16 0.79
CA MET A 97 -2.66 10.03 1.71
C MET A 97 -2.62 11.19 2.71
N VAL A 98 -2.88 12.42 2.26
CA VAL A 98 -2.95 13.59 3.13
C VAL A 98 -4.10 13.45 4.13
N HIS A 99 -5.29 13.07 3.66
CA HIS A 99 -6.45 12.89 4.52
C HIS A 99 -6.25 11.77 5.54
N SER A 100 -5.50 10.73 5.19
CA SER A 100 -5.22 9.59 6.07
C SER A 100 -4.17 9.88 7.12
N ARG A 101 -3.42 10.99 6.98
CA ARG A 101 -2.38 11.39 7.94
C ARG A 101 -1.26 10.36 8.08
N ILE A 102 -0.90 9.66 7.00
CA ILE A 102 0.23 8.74 7.04
C ILE A 102 1.54 9.51 7.27
N ALA A 103 2.54 8.83 7.85
CA ALA A 103 3.82 9.46 8.18
C ALA A 103 4.69 9.69 6.95
N ARG A 104 4.68 8.75 5.99
CA ARG A 104 5.44 8.89 4.73
C ARG A 104 4.95 7.94 3.63
#